data_191120662a8313e7fae1f830adb43b89
#
_entry.id   191120662a8313e7fae1f830adb43b89
#
_cell.length_a   1.000
_cell.length_b   1.000
_cell.length_c   1.000
_cell.angle_alpha   90.00
_cell.angle_beta   90.00
_cell.angle_gamma   90.00
#
_symmetry.space_group_name_H-M   'P 1'
#
loop_
_entity.id
_entity.type
_entity.pdbx_description
1 polymer ?
#
loop_
_entity_poly.entity_id
_entity_poly.type
_entity_poly.pdbx_seq_one_letter_code
_entity_poly.pdbx_strand_id
1 'polypeptide(L)'
;MTTGVGTVLAGLTGLAALGAALVAGVLLAFSAFVMRALDALPPGAAVAAMQQVNRFAPGPGLLVPLMGTAVLCVVLAVLAVVSLATGPSSRGWLVLVGCLLYLVAFGITAGYHVPRNDALALVDPTATGTAEVWRAYAGPWVLLNHVRTAAAALGAAALLASLVRR
;
A
#
# COMPACT_ATOMS: atom_id res chain seq x y z
N MET A 1 -0.31 -35.00 -9.27
CA MET A 1 -0.05 -33.67 -9.83
C MET A 1 -0.75 -32.53 -9.06
N THR A 2 -1.85 -32.78 -8.34
CA THR A 2 -2.63 -31.78 -7.58
C THR A 2 -1.91 -31.20 -6.34
N THR A 3 -1.05 -31.96 -5.68
CA THR A 3 -0.30 -31.51 -4.48
C THR A 3 0.73 -30.42 -4.81
N GLY A 4 1.42 -30.50 -5.93
CA GLY A 4 2.43 -29.52 -6.33
C GLY A 4 1.82 -28.12 -6.63
N VAL A 5 0.70 -28.07 -7.35
CA VAL A 5 0.01 -26.81 -7.67
C VAL A 5 -0.49 -26.12 -6.39
N GLY A 6 -1.05 -26.88 -5.45
CA GLY A 6 -1.50 -26.35 -4.16
C GLY A 6 -0.37 -25.73 -3.34
N THR A 7 0.82 -26.35 -3.34
CA THR A 7 2.01 -25.84 -2.66
C THR A 7 2.52 -24.55 -3.29
N VAL A 8 2.58 -24.46 -4.63
CA VAL A 8 2.98 -23.24 -5.33
C VAL A 8 2.02 -22.09 -5.04
N LEU A 9 0.71 -22.32 -5.11
CA LEU A 9 -0.29 -21.29 -4.80
C LEU A 9 -0.19 -20.81 -3.34
N ALA A 10 0.05 -21.73 -2.39
CA ALA A 10 0.27 -21.36 -1.00
C ALA A 10 1.54 -20.48 -0.85
N GLY A 11 2.62 -20.84 -1.53
CA GLY A 11 3.86 -20.04 -1.55
C GLY A 11 3.65 -18.63 -2.11
N LEU A 12 2.95 -18.50 -3.26
CA LEU A 12 2.62 -17.19 -3.85
C LEU A 12 1.71 -16.37 -2.95
N THR A 13 0.73 -16.99 -2.29
CA THR A 13 -0.15 -16.32 -1.32
C THR A 13 0.64 -15.83 -0.11
N GLY A 14 1.58 -16.64 0.40
CA GLY A 14 2.48 -16.26 1.49
C GLY A 14 3.38 -15.08 1.12
N LEU A 15 3.93 -15.10 -0.10
CA LEU A 15 4.76 -14.01 -0.62
C LEU A 15 3.94 -12.70 -0.78
N ALA A 16 2.71 -12.80 -1.29
CA ALA A 16 1.80 -11.65 -1.39
C ALA A 16 1.43 -11.10 -0.01
N ALA A 17 1.18 -11.97 0.98
CA ALA A 17 0.89 -11.57 2.35
C ALA A 17 2.08 -10.85 3.00
N LEU A 18 3.30 -11.36 2.81
CA LEU A 18 4.53 -10.72 3.29
C LEU A 18 4.73 -9.35 2.65
N GLY A 19 4.60 -9.24 1.33
CA GLY A 19 4.72 -7.97 0.62
C GLY A 19 3.68 -6.94 1.07
N ALA A 20 2.41 -7.37 1.24
CA ALA A 20 1.35 -6.52 1.75
C ALA A 20 1.63 -6.03 3.19
N ALA A 21 2.16 -6.90 4.06
CA ALA A 21 2.54 -6.55 5.43
C ALA A 21 3.71 -5.55 5.46
N LEU A 22 4.74 -5.73 4.63
CA LEU A 22 5.86 -4.80 4.52
C LEU A 22 5.39 -3.42 4.06
N VAL A 23 4.55 -3.36 3.02
CA VAL A 23 3.97 -2.10 2.55
C VAL A 23 3.11 -1.47 3.64
N ALA A 24 2.23 -2.24 4.31
CA ALA A 24 1.41 -1.74 5.40
C ALA A 24 2.27 -1.16 6.55
N GLY A 25 3.39 -1.79 6.87
CA GLY A 25 4.34 -1.30 7.89
C GLY A 25 4.95 0.05 7.54
N VAL A 26 5.38 0.25 6.29
CA VAL A 26 5.87 1.55 5.82
C VAL A 26 4.78 2.61 5.88
N LEU A 27 3.57 2.31 5.39
CA LEU A 27 2.44 3.24 5.44
C LEU A 27 2.03 3.59 6.89
N LEU A 28 2.09 2.60 7.78
CA LEU A 28 1.83 2.81 9.21
C LEU A 28 2.84 3.75 9.83
N ALA A 29 4.13 3.63 9.51
CA ALA A 29 5.16 4.53 10.00
C ALA A 29 4.84 5.99 9.63
N PHE A 30 4.41 6.25 8.39
CA PHE A 30 3.96 7.58 7.97
C PHE A 30 2.74 8.06 8.76
N SER A 31 1.74 7.19 8.98
CA SER A 31 0.56 7.52 9.77
C SER A 31 0.87 7.76 11.25
N ALA A 32 1.78 6.97 11.82
CA ALA A 32 2.02 6.96 13.26
C ALA A 32 2.92 8.12 13.72
N PHE A 33 4.01 8.41 13.01
CA PHE A 33 5.01 9.37 13.50
C PHE A 33 5.67 10.23 12.41
N VAL A 34 5.89 9.73 11.16
CA VAL A 34 6.65 10.49 10.17
C VAL A 34 5.93 11.80 9.82
N MET A 35 4.64 11.76 9.47
CA MET A 35 3.89 12.97 9.12
C MET A 35 3.75 13.94 10.30
N ARG A 36 3.64 13.41 11.52
CA ARG A 36 3.62 14.24 12.74
C ARG A 36 4.96 14.94 12.98
N ALA A 37 6.06 14.24 12.72
CA ALA A 37 7.40 14.83 12.84
C ALA A 37 7.62 15.92 11.78
N LEU A 38 7.16 15.70 10.55
CA LEU A 38 7.21 16.72 9.49
C LEU A 38 6.34 17.94 9.84
N ASP A 39 5.16 17.73 10.40
CA ASP A 39 4.22 18.80 10.78
C ASP A 39 4.75 19.68 11.94
N ALA A 40 5.69 19.15 12.73
CA ALA A 40 6.38 19.89 13.77
C ALA A 40 7.50 20.83 13.25
N LEU A 41 7.87 20.72 11.97
CA LEU A 41 8.89 21.57 11.34
C LEU A 41 8.27 22.90 10.88
N PRO A 42 9.09 23.96 10.69
CA PRO A 42 8.67 25.13 9.94
C PRO A 42 8.13 24.72 8.56
N PRO A 43 7.03 25.34 8.05
CA PRO A 43 6.32 24.85 6.86
C PRO A 43 7.20 24.61 5.63
N GLY A 44 8.12 25.53 5.32
CA GLY A 44 9.05 25.36 4.21
C GLY A 44 10.00 24.17 4.41
N ALA A 45 10.46 23.94 5.65
CA ALA A 45 11.28 22.77 5.98
C ALA A 45 10.48 21.46 5.87
N ALA A 46 9.20 21.46 6.26
CA ALA A 46 8.31 20.31 6.09
C ALA A 46 8.12 19.96 4.60
N VAL A 47 7.86 20.97 3.75
CA VAL A 47 7.77 20.81 2.30
C VAL A 47 9.07 20.23 1.74
N ALA A 48 10.23 20.82 2.06
CA ALA A 48 11.51 20.37 1.58
C ALA A 48 11.83 18.92 2.01
N ALA A 49 11.55 18.58 3.27
CA ALA A 49 11.78 17.25 3.78
C ALA A 49 10.87 16.20 3.09
N MET A 50 9.59 16.52 2.90
CA MET A 50 8.66 15.62 2.21
C MET A 50 9.00 15.45 0.73
N GLN A 51 9.50 16.50 0.06
CA GLN A 51 10.02 16.39 -1.31
C GLN A 51 11.17 15.39 -1.38
N GLN A 52 12.11 15.40 -0.41
CA GLN A 52 13.20 14.42 -0.38
C GLN A 52 12.66 12.99 -0.13
N VAL A 53 11.72 12.83 0.80
CA VAL A 53 11.04 11.54 1.01
C VAL A 53 10.44 11.03 -0.31
N ASN A 54 9.67 11.87 -1.01
CA ASN A 54 9.01 11.50 -2.27
C ASN A 54 10.01 11.20 -3.39
N ARG A 55 11.17 11.84 -3.38
CA ARG A 55 12.26 11.57 -4.35
C ARG A 55 12.87 10.19 -4.16
N PHE A 56 13.04 9.74 -2.92
CA PHE A 56 13.68 8.46 -2.61
C PHE A 56 12.70 7.29 -2.43
N ALA A 57 11.41 7.58 -2.16
CA ALA A 57 10.38 6.54 -1.99
C ALA A 57 10.25 5.59 -3.19
N PRO A 58 10.37 6.03 -4.48
CA PRO A 58 10.34 5.12 -5.62
C PRO A 58 11.58 4.22 -5.77
N GLY A 59 12.47 4.20 -4.79
CA GLY A 59 13.60 3.28 -4.77
C GLY A 59 13.17 1.81 -4.68
N PRO A 60 14.06 0.87 -5.07
CA PRO A 60 13.73 -0.55 -5.17
C PRO A 60 13.25 -1.16 -3.84
N GLY A 61 13.68 -0.61 -2.70
CA GLY A 61 13.28 -1.09 -1.37
C GLY A 61 11.78 -0.98 -1.09
N LEU A 62 11.10 0.01 -1.67
CA LEU A 62 9.64 0.14 -1.57
C LEU A 62 8.95 -0.24 -2.87
N LEU A 63 9.50 0.12 -4.03
CA LEU A 63 8.85 -0.11 -5.31
C LEU A 63 8.66 -1.60 -5.61
N VAL A 64 9.68 -2.43 -5.32
CA VAL A 64 9.60 -3.89 -5.55
C VAL A 64 8.49 -4.54 -4.72
N PRO A 65 8.41 -4.37 -3.38
CA PRO A 65 7.28 -4.92 -2.63
C PRO A 65 5.94 -4.31 -3.03
N LEU A 66 5.88 -3.01 -3.35
CA LEU A 66 4.63 -2.36 -3.74
C LEU A 66 4.08 -2.92 -5.06
N MET A 67 4.88 -2.90 -6.12
CA MET A 67 4.46 -3.34 -7.46
C MET A 67 4.39 -4.86 -7.56
N GLY A 68 5.38 -5.57 -7.01
CA GLY A 68 5.42 -7.04 -7.02
C GLY A 68 4.21 -7.65 -6.32
N THR A 69 3.83 -7.10 -5.16
CA THR A 69 2.63 -7.55 -4.46
C THR A 69 1.36 -7.22 -5.25
N ALA A 70 1.27 -6.05 -5.91
CA ALA A 70 0.12 -5.71 -6.74
C ALA A 70 -0.04 -6.71 -7.90
N VAL A 71 1.04 -7.05 -8.59
CA VAL A 71 1.02 -8.07 -9.67
C VAL A 71 0.59 -9.42 -9.12
N LEU A 72 1.16 -9.88 -8.00
CA LEU A 72 0.75 -11.12 -7.36
C LEU A 72 -0.72 -11.12 -6.97
N CYS A 73 -1.23 -10.03 -6.41
CA CYS A 73 -2.64 -9.89 -6.04
C CYS A 73 -3.57 -9.93 -7.25
N VAL A 74 -3.20 -9.35 -8.39
CA VAL A 74 -3.99 -9.48 -9.62
C VAL A 74 -4.07 -10.95 -10.06
N VAL A 75 -2.93 -11.64 -10.13
CA VAL A 75 -2.88 -13.05 -10.53
C VAL A 75 -3.68 -13.93 -9.57
N LEU A 76 -3.46 -13.77 -8.26
CA LEU A 76 -4.15 -14.57 -7.24
C LEU A 76 -5.66 -14.27 -7.19
N ALA A 77 -6.09 -13.02 -7.41
CA ALA A 77 -7.50 -12.67 -7.49
C ALA A 77 -8.20 -13.35 -8.68
N VAL A 78 -7.57 -13.35 -9.86
CA VAL A 78 -8.11 -14.06 -11.03
C VAL A 78 -8.23 -15.56 -10.75
N LEU A 79 -7.19 -16.18 -10.19
CA LEU A 79 -7.22 -17.61 -9.84
C LEU A 79 -8.28 -17.92 -8.77
N ALA A 80 -8.46 -17.02 -7.79
CA ALA A 80 -9.50 -17.16 -6.77
C ALA A 80 -10.91 -17.08 -7.39
N VAL A 81 -11.16 -16.15 -8.30
CA VAL A 81 -12.45 -16.04 -9.01
C VAL A 81 -12.74 -17.32 -9.81
N VAL A 82 -11.76 -17.82 -10.58
CA VAL A 82 -11.92 -19.07 -11.34
C VAL A 82 -12.21 -20.25 -10.40
N SER A 83 -11.50 -20.36 -9.28
CA SER A 83 -11.74 -21.41 -8.28
C SER A 83 -13.15 -21.31 -7.67
N LEU A 84 -13.60 -20.12 -7.34
CA LEU A 84 -14.94 -19.87 -6.76
C LEU A 84 -16.07 -20.18 -7.75
N ALA A 85 -15.82 -20.04 -9.05
CA ALA A 85 -16.77 -20.43 -10.10
C ALA A 85 -16.95 -21.96 -10.20
N THR A 86 -15.99 -22.77 -9.74
CA THR A 86 -16.08 -24.24 -9.71
C THR A 86 -16.71 -24.79 -8.43
N GLY A 87 -16.80 -23.97 -7.36
CA GLY A 87 -17.42 -24.33 -6.10
C GLY A 87 -17.09 -23.36 -4.96
N PRO A 88 -17.93 -23.27 -3.94
CA PRO A 88 -17.70 -22.37 -2.81
C PRO A 88 -16.47 -22.81 -2.01
N SER A 89 -15.58 -21.86 -1.69
CA SER A 89 -14.37 -22.07 -0.93
C SER A 89 -14.10 -20.88 -0.01
N SER A 90 -14.07 -21.14 1.31
CA SER A 90 -13.72 -20.11 2.29
C SER A 90 -12.30 -19.57 2.07
N ARG A 91 -11.38 -20.45 1.65
CA ARG A 91 -10.01 -20.06 1.26
C ARG A 91 -10.01 -19.14 0.04
N GLY A 92 -10.79 -19.50 -1.00
CA GLY A 92 -10.90 -18.69 -2.23
C GLY A 92 -11.41 -17.26 -1.93
N TRP A 93 -12.43 -17.14 -1.09
CA TRP A 93 -12.94 -15.83 -0.66
C TRP A 93 -11.92 -15.02 0.11
N LEU A 94 -11.16 -15.62 1.04
CA LEU A 94 -10.13 -14.91 1.80
C LEU A 94 -9.00 -14.42 0.90
N VAL A 95 -8.56 -15.22 -0.08
CA VAL A 95 -7.57 -14.78 -1.07
C VAL A 95 -8.10 -13.62 -1.90
N LEU A 96 -9.32 -13.73 -2.42
CA LEU A 96 -9.94 -12.69 -3.24
C LEU A 96 -10.06 -11.37 -2.47
N VAL A 97 -10.65 -11.41 -1.27
CA VAL A 97 -10.81 -10.22 -0.41
C VAL A 97 -9.44 -9.62 -0.05
N GLY A 98 -8.48 -10.46 0.33
CA GLY A 98 -7.13 -9.99 0.66
C GLY A 98 -6.45 -9.28 -0.50
N CYS A 99 -6.53 -9.85 -1.71
CA CYS A 99 -5.99 -9.22 -2.91
C CYS A 99 -6.71 -7.90 -3.26
N LEU A 100 -8.04 -7.87 -3.20
CA LEU A 100 -8.81 -6.65 -3.50
C LEU A 100 -8.49 -5.52 -2.52
N LEU A 101 -8.37 -5.82 -1.23
CA LEU A 101 -7.98 -4.83 -0.22
C LEU A 101 -6.60 -4.25 -0.50
N TYR A 102 -5.62 -5.09 -0.86
CA TYR A 102 -4.30 -4.59 -1.23
C TYR A 102 -4.33 -3.74 -2.51
N LEU A 103 -5.10 -4.16 -3.52
CA LEU A 103 -5.26 -3.40 -4.77
C LEU A 103 -5.97 -2.06 -4.55
N VAL A 104 -6.86 -1.94 -3.56
CA VAL A 104 -7.41 -0.64 -3.12
C VAL A 104 -6.30 0.24 -2.56
N ALA A 105 -5.43 -0.28 -1.68
CA ALA A 105 -4.30 0.48 -1.15
C ALA A 105 -3.34 0.94 -2.27
N PHE A 106 -3.07 0.07 -3.24
CA PHE A 106 -2.27 0.37 -4.43
C PHE A 106 -2.94 1.45 -5.30
N GLY A 107 -4.24 1.32 -5.57
CA GLY A 107 -5.02 2.28 -6.36
C GLY A 107 -5.03 3.68 -5.74
N ILE A 108 -5.19 3.79 -4.42
CA ILE A 108 -5.08 5.07 -3.69
C ILE A 108 -3.65 5.62 -3.81
N THR A 109 -2.63 4.77 -3.77
CA THR A 109 -1.24 5.21 -3.97
C THR A 109 -1.05 5.83 -5.34
N ALA A 110 -1.42 5.12 -6.40
CA ALA A 110 -1.22 5.56 -7.78
C ALA A 110 -2.13 6.74 -8.17
N GLY A 111 -3.41 6.70 -7.78
CA GLY A 111 -4.40 7.69 -8.22
C GLY A 111 -4.47 8.94 -7.36
N TYR A 112 -3.97 8.90 -6.13
CA TYR A 112 -4.06 10.04 -5.23
C TYR A 112 -2.69 10.51 -4.71
N HIS A 113 -1.90 9.61 -4.08
CA HIS A 113 -0.66 10.02 -3.43
C HIS A 113 0.42 10.43 -4.43
N VAL A 114 0.61 9.67 -5.51
CA VAL A 114 1.61 10.00 -6.53
C VAL A 114 1.34 11.37 -7.15
N PRO A 115 0.16 11.69 -7.70
CA PRO A 115 -0.11 13.02 -8.26
C PRO A 115 0.06 14.16 -7.26
N ARG A 116 -0.30 13.94 -6.00
CA ARG A 116 -0.11 14.95 -4.95
C ARG A 116 1.35 15.16 -4.58
N ASN A 117 2.13 14.09 -4.55
CA ASN A 117 3.57 14.14 -4.31
C ASN A 117 4.27 14.89 -5.47
N ASP A 118 3.86 14.62 -6.71
CA ASP A 118 4.38 15.30 -7.89
C ASP A 118 4.04 16.80 -7.88
N ALA A 119 2.81 17.16 -7.48
CA ALA A 119 2.43 18.55 -7.31
C ALA A 119 3.26 19.25 -6.21
N LEU A 120 3.50 18.57 -5.09
CA LEU A 120 4.36 19.11 -4.03
C LEU A 120 5.81 19.29 -4.49
N ALA A 121 6.32 18.43 -5.38
CA ALA A 121 7.68 18.54 -5.89
C ALA A 121 7.95 19.85 -6.68
N LEU A 122 6.91 20.50 -7.19
CA LEU A 122 6.99 21.76 -7.93
C LEU A 122 6.96 23.01 -7.02
N VAL A 123 6.74 22.86 -5.73
CA VAL A 123 6.65 23.97 -4.77
C VAL A 123 8.04 24.43 -4.37
N ASP A 124 8.31 25.75 -4.42
CA ASP A 124 9.52 26.33 -3.82
C ASP A 124 9.36 26.37 -2.28
N PRO A 125 10.20 25.63 -1.54
CA PRO A 125 10.10 25.58 -0.07
C PRO A 125 10.43 26.93 0.61
N THR A 126 11.05 27.87 -0.12
CA THR A 126 11.44 29.18 0.39
C THR A 126 10.40 30.27 0.08
N ALA A 127 9.39 29.97 -0.74
CA ALA A 127 8.35 30.92 -1.12
C ALA A 127 7.46 31.28 0.07
N THR A 128 6.85 32.47 -0.02
CA THR A 128 5.74 32.86 0.87
C THR A 128 4.53 31.96 0.62
N GLY A 129 3.74 31.63 1.68
CA GLY A 129 2.54 30.79 1.54
C GLY A 129 2.77 29.30 1.69
N THR A 130 3.99 28.84 2.00
CA THR A 130 4.27 27.41 2.24
C THR A 130 3.43 26.79 3.36
N ALA A 131 2.97 27.59 4.33
CA ALA A 131 2.10 27.11 5.41
C ALA A 131 0.72 26.66 4.90
N GLU A 132 0.14 27.40 3.96
CA GLU A 132 -1.13 27.04 3.30
C GLU A 132 -0.96 25.80 2.43
N VAL A 133 0.14 25.75 1.65
CA VAL A 133 0.47 24.60 0.80
C VAL A 133 0.64 23.34 1.65
N TRP A 134 1.40 23.41 2.74
CA TRP A 134 1.62 22.29 3.62
C TRP A 134 0.31 21.78 4.24
N ARG A 135 -0.53 22.67 4.78
CA ARG A 135 -1.84 22.29 5.35
C ARG A 135 -2.76 21.64 4.34
N ALA A 136 -2.84 22.20 3.13
CA ALA A 136 -3.64 21.64 2.04
C ALA A 136 -3.15 20.28 1.55
N TYR A 137 -1.84 20.03 1.66
CA TYR A 137 -1.21 18.76 1.31
C TYR A 137 -1.35 17.72 2.43
N ALA A 138 -0.89 18.04 3.66
CA ALA A 138 -0.67 17.08 4.72
C ALA A 138 -1.97 16.44 5.26
N GLY A 139 -3.01 17.23 5.51
CA GLY A 139 -4.25 16.73 6.10
C GLY A 139 -4.92 15.63 5.26
N PRO A 140 -5.31 15.91 4.00
CA PRO A 140 -5.91 14.89 3.14
C PRO A 140 -4.95 13.73 2.80
N TRP A 141 -3.63 13.99 2.71
CA TRP A 141 -2.62 12.96 2.50
C TRP A 141 -2.63 11.95 3.64
N VAL A 142 -2.61 12.40 4.90
CA VAL A 142 -2.64 11.56 6.09
C VAL A 142 -3.93 10.75 6.17
N LEU A 143 -5.08 11.38 5.91
CA LEU A 143 -6.37 10.69 5.93
C LEU A 143 -6.39 9.49 4.98
N LEU A 144 -6.01 9.68 3.72
CA LEU A 144 -5.97 8.59 2.74
C LEU A 144 -4.82 7.61 3.00
N ASN A 145 -3.73 8.05 3.66
CA ASN A 145 -2.71 7.13 4.13
C ASN A 145 -3.22 6.17 5.21
N HIS A 146 -4.08 6.63 6.14
CA HIS A 146 -4.73 5.72 7.10
C HIS A 146 -5.60 4.68 6.39
N VAL A 147 -6.37 5.08 5.37
CA VAL A 147 -7.22 4.15 4.59
C VAL A 147 -6.37 3.09 3.90
N ARG A 148 -5.30 3.48 3.19
CA ARG A 148 -4.45 2.52 2.49
C ARG A 148 -3.64 1.64 3.46
N THR A 149 -3.25 2.17 4.64
CA THR A 149 -2.61 1.38 5.69
C THR A 149 -3.54 0.28 6.19
N ALA A 150 -4.78 0.64 6.54
CA ALA A 150 -5.78 -0.32 6.99
C ALA A 150 -6.10 -1.36 5.91
N ALA A 151 -6.28 -0.92 4.67
CA ALA A 151 -6.56 -1.81 3.55
C ALA A 151 -5.40 -2.80 3.30
N ALA A 152 -4.15 -2.35 3.27
CA ALA A 152 -2.99 -3.22 3.10
C ALA A 152 -2.81 -4.21 4.28
N ALA A 153 -3.00 -3.74 5.52
CA ALA A 153 -2.88 -4.58 6.71
C ALA A 153 -3.98 -5.65 6.77
N LEU A 154 -5.23 -5.27 6.52
CA LEU A 154 -6.37 -6.22 6.46
C LEU A 154 -6.21 -7.17 5.29
N GLY A 155 -5.69 -6.69 4.14
CA GLY A 155 -5.35 -7.53 3.00
C GLY A 155 -4.32 -8.60 3.36
N ALA A 156 -3.23 -8.22 4.02
CA ALA A 156 -2.21 -9.15 4.50
C ALA A 156 -2.81 -10.17 5.49
N ALA A 157 -3.63 -9.74 6.43
CA ALA A 157 -4.30 -10.61 7.41
C ALA A 157 -5.23 -11.63 6.73
N ALA A 158 -6.02 -11.22 5.74
CA ALA A 158 -6.90 -12.12 4.99
C ALA A 158 -6.11 -13.16 4.19
N LEU A 159 -5.01 -12.74 3.53
CA LEU A 159 -4.12 -13.66 2.83
C LEU A 159 -3.48 -14.68 3.78
N LEU A 160 -2.99 -14.25 4.95
CA LEU A 160 -2.45 -15.16 5.98
C LEU A 160 -3.53 -16.13 6.50
N ALA A 161 -4.73 -15.61 6.79
CA ALA A 161 -5.84 -16.44 7.25
C ALA A 161 -6.22 -17.51 6.22
N SER A 162 -6.08 -17.22 4.92
CA SER A 162 -6.34 -18.20 3.86
C SER A 162 -5.40 -19.41 3.86
N LEU A 163 -4.18 -19.23 4.38
CA LEU A 163 -3.17 -20.31 4.43
C LEU A 163 -3.46 -21.35 5.50
N VAL A 164 -4.19 -20.98 6.56
CA VAL A 164 -4.56 -21.88 7.67
C VAL A 164 -5.95 -22.49 7.49
N ARG A 165 -6.73 -22.06 6.50
CA ARG A 165 -8.04 -22.63 6.15
C ARG A 165 -7.86 -23.80 5.18
N ARG A 166 -8.50 -24.92 5.48
CA ARG A 166 -8.59 -26.11 4.60
C ARG A 166 -9.85 -26.03 3.75
#